data_b49d20e96eddc7eb90490a7a8413b9f0
#
_entry.id   b49d20e96eddc7eb90490a7a8413b9f0
#
_cell.length_a   1.000
_cell.length_b   1.000
_cell.length_c   1.000
_cell.angle_alpha   90.00
_cell.angle_beta   90.00
_cell.angle_gamma   90.00
#
_symmetry.space_group_name_H-M   'P 1'
#
loop_
_entity.id
_entity.type
_entity.pdbx_description
1 polymer ?
#
loop_
_entity_poly.entity_id
_entity_poly.type
_entity_poly.pdbx_seq_one_letter_code
_entity_poly.pdbx_strand_id
1 'polypeptide(L)'
;MRAMLGLIVIALLVPIATSAPSGIGRSADGGCLCHGERNAGTSIQVQGLPDSFESNKTYNFSIAISSENIPPSDDGAMGGFRLQISDGEISFDANQGYIQQKDDGWTHTEIGNGFRAWNFSFISPEDNTSFVDFIVYGNAVNGNGASTGDEWNSVALRLPGILYDGDLLQTEDREFSPLDYTVGIVALLSLT
;
A
#
# COMPACT_ATOMS: atom_id res chain seq x y z
N MET A 1 -37.48 21.92 17.19
CA MET A 1 -37.21 20.55 17.68
C MET A 1 -37.01 19.50 16.57
N ARG A 2 -37.83 19.44 15.50
CA ARG A 2 -37.66 18.43 14.42
C ARG A 2 -36.37 18.55 13.63
N ALA A 3 -35.85 19.77 13.37
CA ALA A 3 -34.59 19.99 12.66
C ALA A 3 -33.35 19.58 13.49
N MET A 4 -33.39 19.73 14.80
CA MET A 4 -32.32 19.34 15.72
C MET A 4 -32.18 17.82 15.84
N LEU A 5 -33.32 17.09 15.78
CA LEU A 5 -33.28 15.62 15.79
C LEU A 5 -32.67 15.04 14.52
N GLY A 6 -32.89 15.66 13.36
CA GLY A 6 -32.27 15.28 12.08
C GLY A 6 -30.75 15.46 12.08
N LEU A 7 -30.25 16.51 12.68
CA LEU A 7 -28.81 16.78 12.77
C LEU A 7 -28.09 15.75 13.69
N ILE A 8 -28.72 15.33 14.78
CA ILE A 8 -28.17 14.32 15.69
C ILE A 8 -28.11 12.94 15.01
N VAL A 9 -29.10 12.58 14.20
CA VAL A 9 -29.12 11.30 13.47
C VAL A 9 -28.04 11.26 12.39
N ILE A 10 -27.78 12.37 11.70
CA ILE A 10 -26.70 12.46 10.69
C ILE A 10 -25.32 12.36 11.37
N ALA A 11 -25.12 12.98 12.52
CA ALA A 11 -23.86 12.89 13.27
C ALA A 11 -23.54 11.48 13.77
N LEU A 12 -24.56 10.64 14.02
CA LEU A 12 -24.39 9.24 14.44
C LEU A 12 -24.08 8.28 13.29
N LEU A 13 -24.19 8.72 12.04
CA LEU A 13 -23.90 7.91 10.83
C LEU A 13 -22.49 8.17 10.24
N VAL A 14 -21.69 9.05 10.86
CA VAL A 14 -20.29 9.24 10.43
C VAL A 14 -19.49 8.02 10.86
N PRO A 15 -18.95 7.22 9.93
CA PRO A 15 -18.09 6.10 10.28
C PRO A 15 -16.86 6.65 11.02
N ILE A 16 -16.60 6.14 12.21
CA ILE A 16 -15.36 6.43 12.92
C ILE A 16 -14.29 5.60 12.23
N ALA A 17 -13.37 6.25 11.51
CA ALA A 17 -12.20 5.59 10.97
C ALA A 17 -11.31 5.15 12.15
N THR A 18 -11.21 3.85 12.35
CA THR A 18 -10.34 3.28 13.38
C THR A 18 -8.98 2.92 12.77
N SER A 19 -7.91 3.25 13.47
CA SER A 19 -6.57 2.74 13.16
C SER A 19 -6.56 1.20 13.22
N ALA A 20 -5.74 0.56 12.38
CA ALA A 20 -5.56 -0.88 12.32
C ALA A 20 -4.13 -1.26 12.76
N PRO A 21 -3.76 -1.10 14.04
CA PRO A 21 -2.40 -1.32 14.51
C PRO A 21 -1.92 -2.76 14.33
N SER A 22 -2.82 -3.72 14.32
CA SER A 22 -2.53 -5.14 14.08
C SER A 22 -2.63 -5.55 12.61
N GLY A 23 -2.40 -4.60 11.71
CA GLY A 23 -2.34 -4.84 10.27
C GLY A 23 -3.70 -4.84 9.57
N ILE A 24 -3.68 -4.55 8.30
CA ILE A 24 -4.84 -4.40 7.44
C ILE A 24 -4.81 -5.42 6.31
N GLY A 25 -5.98 -5.96 5.96
CA GLY A 25 -6.14 -6.89 4.87
C GLY A 25 -6.61 -6.20 3.58
N ARG A 26 -7.50 -6.88 2.86
CA ARG A 26 -8.02 -6.48 1.54
C ARG A 26 -8.60 -5.06 1.49
N SER A 27 -9.06 -4.50 2.59
CA SER A 27 -9.56 -3.13 2.64
C SER A 27 -8.52 -2.07 2.32
N ALA A 28 -7.20 -2.42 2.35
CA ALA A 28 -6.12 -1.54 1.92
C ALA A 28 -5.62 -1.80 0.49
N ASP A 29 -6.23 -2.70 -0.27
CA ASP A 29 -5.82 -3.02 -1.65
C ASP A 29 -6.07 -1.86 -2.63
N GLY A 30 -6.84 -0.85 -2.23
CA GLY A 30 -7.02 0.42 -2.94
C GLY A 30 -6.27 1.60 -2.32
N GLY A 31 -5.45 1.37 -1.30
CA GLY A 31 -4.71 2.39 -0.56
C GLY A 31 -5.09 2.49 0.92
N CYS A 32 -4.27 3.20 1.69
CA CYS A 32 -4.50 3.43 3.12
C CYS A 32 -5.50 4.57 3.35
N LEU A 33 -6.66 4.53 2.71
CA LEU A 33 -7.64 5.61 2.64
C LEU A 33 -8.19 6.09 4.00
N CYS A 34 -8.07 5.26 5.06
CA CYS A 34 -8.43 5.67 6.42
C CYS A 34 -7.49 6.74 6.99
N HIS A 35 -6.29 6.88 6.43
CA HIS A 35 -5.25 7.82 6.85
C HIS A 35 -5.21 9.11 6.02
N GLY A 36 -6.27 9.41 5.29
CA GLY A 36 -6.36 10.60 4.45
C GLY A 36 -5.99 10.36 3.00
N GLU A 37 -5.55 11.41 2.30
CA GLU A 37 -5.15 11.34 0.90
C GLU A 37 -3.72 10.84 0.74
N ARG A 38 -3.41 10.30 -0.44
CA ARG A 38 -2.05 9.91 -0.82
C ARG A 38 -1.13 11.13 -0.79
N ASN A 39 0.03 11.01 -0.16
CA ASN A 39 0.96 12.13 0.03
C ASN A 39 2.32 11.82 -0.63
N ALA A 40 2.75 12.69 -1.54
CA ALA A 40 4.04 12.55 -2.23
C ALA A 40 5.24 12.74 -1.29
N GLY A 41 5.07 13.41 -0.13
CA GLY A 41 6.10 13.53 0.91
C GLY A 41 6.37 12.20 1.64
N THR A 42 5.51 11.18 1.46
CA THR A 42 5.78 9.83 1.93
C THR A 42 6.33 8.98 0.79
N SER A 43 7.47 8.37 0.98
CA SER A 43 8.11 7.49 0.00
C SER A 43 8.22 6.06 0.50
N ILE A 44 8.09 5.12 -0.44
CA ILE A 44 8.24 3.68 -0.19
C ILE A 44 9.40 3.19 -1.05
N GLN A 45 10.36 2.54 -0.41
CA GLN A 45 11.50 1.95 -1.07
C GLN A 45 11.39 0.43 -0.97
N VAL A 46 11.52 -0.25 -2.11
CA VAL A 46 11.67 -1.70 -2.21
C VAL A 46 13.08 -1.96 -2.69
N GLN A 47 13.90 -2.61 -1.86
CA GLN A 47 15.32 -2.80 -2.13
C GLN A 47 15.71 -4.27 -2.02
N GLY A 48 16.59 -4.74 -2.89
CA GLY A 48 17.14 -6.10 -2.87
C GLY A 48 16.52 -7.04 -3.90
N LEU A 49 15.44 -6.66 -4.58
CA LEU A 49 14.98 -7.38 -5.76
C LEU A 49 15.96 -7.18 -6.92
N PRO A 50 16.18 -8.22 -7.78
CA PRO A 50 17.02 -8.09 -8.97
C PRO A 50 16.29 -7.33 -10.09
N ASP A 51 16.99 -6.98 -11.16
CA ASP A 51 16.37 -6.40 -12.37
C ASP A 51 15.49 -7.41 -13.12
N SER A 52 15.80 -8.72 -12.98
CA SER A 52 15.00 -9.83 -13.51
C SER A 52 15.19 -11.07 -12.66
N PHE A 53 14.17 -11.95 -12.60
CA PHE A 53 14.24 -13.17 -11.79
C PHE A 53 14.54 -14.42 -12.63
N GLU A 54 15.30 -15.35 -12.06
CA GLU A 54 15.46 -16.70 -12.53
C GLU A 54 14.37 -17.60 -11.89
N SER A 55 14.03 -18.74 -12.56
CA SER A 55 13.03 -19.70 -12.04
C SER A 55 13.40 -20.26 -10.67
N ASN A 56 12.43 -20.33 -9.76
CA ASN A 56 12.56 -20.98 -8.44
C ASN A 56 13.75 -20.44 -7.60
N LYS A 57 14.07 -19.15 -7.73
CA LYS A 57 15.14 -18.51 -6.95
C LYS A 57 14.59 -17.73 -5.79
N THR A 58 15.37 -17.69 -4.71
CA THR A 58 15.05 -16.88 -3.54
C THR A 58 15.84 -15.57 -3.58
N TYR A 59 15.13 -14.45 -3.43
CA TYR A 59 15.68 -13.10 -3.37
C TYR A 59 15.28 -12.44 -2.05
N ASN A 60 16.26 -11.96 -1.30
CA ASN A 60 15.97 -11.20 -0.09
C ASN A 60 15.72 -9.73 -0.47
N PHE A 61 14.67 -9.16 0.07
CA PHE A 61 14.34 -7.77 -0.15
C PHE A 61 13.76 -7.12 1.10
N SER A 62 13.74 -5.80 1.12
CA SER A 62 13.13 -5.02 2.19
C SER A 62 12.16 -3.98 1.65
N ILE A 63 11.17 -3.66 2.46
CA ILE A 63 10.28 -2.52 2.30
C ILE A 63 10.65 -1.52 3.38
N ALA A 64 10.90 -0.25 2.99
CA ALA A 64 11.14 0.85 3.91
C ALA A 64 10.23 2.04 3.57
N ILE A 65 9.72 2.71 4.60
CA ILE A 65 8.85 3.87 4.50
C ILE A 65 9.55 5.07 5.13
N SER A 66 9.57 6.20 4.42
CA SER A 66 10.01 7.47 4.96
C SER A 66 8.98 8.56 4.64
N SER A 67 8.87 9.56 5.51
CA SER A 67 8.04 10.74 5.30
C SER A 67 8.84 11.99 5.64
N GLU A 68 8.69 13.01 4.83
CA GLU A 68 9.30 14.32 5.05
C GLU A 68 8.67 15.06 6.23
N ASN A 69 7.37 14.80 6.49
CA ASN A 69 6.58 15.54 7.49
C ASN A 69 6.43 14.77 8.80
N ILE A 70 6.54 13.43 8.77
CA ILE A 70 6.34 12.57 9.93
C ILE A 70 7.64 11.82 10.22
N PRO A 71 8.51 12.34 11.09
CA PRO A 71 9.73 11.65 11.48
C PRO A 71 9.41 10.36 12.25
N PRO A 72 10.31 9.34 12.23
CA PRO A 72 10.18 8.20 13.12
C PRO A 72 10.11 8.64 14.58
N SER A 73 9.28 8.00 15.37
CA SER A 73 9.15 8.20 16.81
C SER A 73 10.05 7.19 17.55
N ASP A 74 10.49 7.54 18.75
CA ASP A 74 11.25 6.60 19.59
C ASP A 74 10.33 5.58 20.29
N ASP A 75 9.03 5.86 20.36
CA ASP A 75 8.03 5.04 21.04
C ASP A 75 6.73 4.94 20.23
N GLY A 76 6.09 3.76 20.25
CA GLY A 76 4.74 3.53 19.76
C GLY A 76 4.66 3.20 18.27
N ALA A 77 3.51 3.48 17.68
CA ALA A 77 3.24 3.21 16.27
C ALA A 77 4.00 4.18 15.37
N MET A 78 4.77 3.66 14.43
CA MET A 78 5.56 4.44 13.48
C MET A 78 5.12 4.28 12.04
N GLY A 79 4.61 3.10 11.67
CA GLY A 79 4.25 2.83 10.31
C GLY A 79 3.46 1.55 10.11
N GLY A 80 3.08 1.32 8.89
CA GLY A 80 2.41 0.10 8.47
C GLY A 80 2.53 -0.08 6.97
N PHE A 81 2.34 -1.31 6.51
CA PHE A 81 2.37 -1.62 5.09
C PHE A 81 1.29 -2.65 4.71
N ARG A 82 0.99 -2.68 3.41
CA ARG A 82 0.29 -3.77 2.72
C ARG A 82 1.12 -4.13 1.49
N LEU A 83 1.52 -5.40 1.37
CA LEU A 83 2.22 -5.95 0.23
C LEU A 83 1.32 -6.94 -0.49
N GLN A 84 1.26 -6.85 -1.81
CA GLN A 84 0.65 -7.82 -2.72
C GLN A 84 1.64 -8.19 -3.80
N ILE A 85 1.60 -9.44 -4.26
CA ILE A 85 2.32 -9.92 -5.44
C ILE A 85 1.35 -10.68 -6.35
N SER A 86 1.61 -10.67 -7.65
CA SER A 86 0.77 -11.38 -8.63
C SER A 86 1.11 -12.86 -8.75
N ASP A 87 2.34 -13.28 -8.45
CA ASP A 87 2.82 -14.67 -8.54
C ASP A 87 4.06 -14.88 -7.65
N GLY A 88 4.46 -16.15 -7.44
CA GLY A 88 5.55 -16.53 -6.56
C GLY A 88 5.11 -16.62 -5.09
N GLU A 89 6.09 -16.69 -4.20
CA GLU A 89 5.86 -16.85 -2.76
C GLU A 89 6.64 -15.82 -1.96
N ILE A 90 6.06 -15.35 -0.88
CA ILE A 90 6.75 -14.51 0.11
C ILE A 90 6.95 -15.31 1.39
N SER A 91 8.18 -15.29 1.90
CA SER A 91 8.51 -15.75 3.24
C SER A 91 9.15 -14.65 4.06
N PHE A 92 9.08 -14.79 5.37
CA PHE A 92 9.62 -13.86 6.36
C PHE A 92 9.94 -14.60 7.64
N ASP A 93 10.78 -14.00 8.49
CA ASP A 93 11.08 -14.58 9.81
C ASP A 93 9.90 -14.40 10.77
N ALA A 94 9.09 -15.43 10.90
CA ALA A 94 7.91 -15.44 11.78
C ALA A 94 8.28 -15.30 13.28
N ASN A 95 9.52 -15.63 13.68
CA ASN A 95 9.94 -15.52 15.08
C ASN A 95 10.09 -14.05 15.53
N GLN A 96 10.32 -13.13 14.60
CA GLN A 96 10.35 -11.70 14.91
C GLN A 96 8.97 -11.15 15.24
N GLY A 97 7.90 -11.77 14.71
CA GLY A 97 6.54 -11.36 14.97
C GLY A 97 6.14 -10.02 14.36
N TYR A 98 6.88 -9.50 13.38
CA TYR A 98 6.64 -8.16 12.80
C TYR A 98 5.73 -8.17 11.58
N ILE A 99 5.61 -9.32 10.91
CA ILE A 99 4.90 -9.51 9.67
C ILE A 99 3.89 -10.63 9.81
N GLN A 100 2.76 -10.50 9.13
CA GLN A 100 1.74 -11.54 9.03
C GLN A 100 1.16 -11.58 7.62
N GLN A 101 0.64 -12.75 7.23
CA GLN A 101 -0.20 -12.90 6.05
C GLN A 101 -1.65 -12.60 6.43
N LYS A 102 -2.36 -11.85 5.57
CA LYS A 102 -3.77 -11.51 5.76
C LYS A 102 -4.44 -11.23 4.40
N ASP A 103 -5.56 -11.89 4.11
CA ASP A 103 -6.37 -11.67 2.90
C ASP A 103 -5.53 -11.64 1.60
N ASP A 104 -4.82 -12.72 1.31
CA ASP A 104 -4.01 -12.91 0.09
C ASP A 104 -2.89 -11.87 -0.09
N GLY A 105 -2.33 -11.37 1.01
CA GLY A 105 -1.19 -10.47 1.00
C GLY A 105 -0.54 -10.41 2.37
N TRP A 106 0.42 -9.51 2.54
CA TRP A 106 1.22 -9.39 3.76
C TRP A 106 1.09 -8.00 4.35
N THR A 107 1.13 -7.93 5.66
CA THR A 107 1.01 -6.68 6.42
C THR A 107 1.80 -6.79 7.73
N HIS A 108 1.98 -5.67 8.39
CA HIS A 108 2.56 -5.63 9.74
C HIS A 108 1.64 -6.28 10.78
N THR A 109 2.23 -6.70 11.89
CA THR A 109 1.51 -7.04 13.13
C THR A 109 1.44 -5.82 14.04
N GLU A 110 0.83 -5.96 15.21
CA GLU A 110 0.84 -4.91 16.24
C GLU A 110 2.27 -4.55 16.69
N ILE A 111 3.17 -5.54 16.83
CA ILE A 111 4.58 -5.28 17.12
C ILE A 111 5.27 -4.65 15.91
N GLY A 112 4.96 -5.14 14.71
CA GLY A 112 5.51 -4.64 13.46
C GLY A 112 5.13 -3.20 13.14
N ASN A 113 4.05 -2.68 13.71
CA ASN A 113 3.63 -1.28 13.60
C ASN A 113 4.65 -0.30 14.23
N GLY A 114 5.49 -0.76 15.15
CA GLY A 114 6.58 0.02 15.73
C GLY A 114 7.80 0.21 14.81
N PHE A 115 7.70 -0.16 13.53
CA PHE A 115 8.80 -0.06 12.57
C PHE A 115 8.35 0.62 11.28
N ARG A 116 9.34 1.06 10.48
CA ARG A 116 9.16 1.57 9.11
C ARG A 116 9.97 0.78 8.09
N ALA A 117 10.53 -0.37 8.50
CA ALA A 117 11.25 -1.26 7.59
C ALA A 117 10.99 -2.73 7.96
N TRP A 118 10.79 -3.57 6.94
CA TRP A 118 10.52 -5.00 7.10
C TRP A 118 11.28 -5.78 6.03
N ASN A 119 11.78 -6.95 6.41
CA ASN A 119 12.58 -7.82 5.56
C ASN A 119 11.78 -9.04 5.13
N PHE A 120 11.94 -9.42 3.87
CA PHE A 120 11.25 -10.53 3.22
C PHE A 120 12.21 -11.35 2.38
N SER A 121 11.76 -12.55 2.03
CA SER A 121 12.33 -13.34 0.95
C SER A 121 11.24 -13.60 -0.09
N PHE A 122 11.52 -13.32 -1.33
CA PHE A 122 10.69 -13.64 -2.48
C PHE A 122 11.23 -14.90 -3.14
N ILE A 123 10.37 -15.90 -3.33
CA ILE A 123 10.66 -17.11 -4.09
C ILE A 123 9.95 -16.94 -5.44
N SER A 124 10.72 -16.81 -6.50
CA SER A 124 10.19 -16.57 -7.83
C SER A 124 9.46 -17.79 -8.39
N PRO A 125 8.48 -17.60 -9.28
CA PRO A 125 7.78 -18.70 -9.94
C PRO A 125 8.73 -19.53 -10.82
N GLU A 126 8.26 -20.73 -11.20
CA GLU A 126 8.97 -21.58 -12.14
C GLU A 126 9.03 -20.97 -13.55
N ASP A 127 7.93 -20.33 -13.98
CA ASP A 127 7.84 -19.66 -15.27
C ASP A 127 8.56 -18.30 -15.23
N ASN A 128 9.72 -18.22 -15.87
CA ASN A 128 10.51 -17.00 -16.02
C ASN A 128 10.36 -16.33 -17.40
N THR A 129 9.33 -16.69 -18.16
CA THR A 129 8.91 -16.03 -19.41
C THR A 129 7.81 -14.99 -19.15
N SER A 130 7.37 -14.85 -17.90
CA SER A 130 6.35 -13.92 -17.43
C SER A 130 6.95 -12.82 -16.53
N PHE A 131 6.12 -12.06 -15.85
CA PHE A 131 6.54 -11.06 -14.87
C PHE A 131 5.74 -11.22 -13.56
N VAL A 132 6.30 -10.68 -12.49
CA VAL A 132 5.63 -10.56 -11.19
C VAL A 132 5.44 -9.09 -10.86
N ASP A 133 4.19 -8.70 -10.61
CA ASP A 133 3.86 -7.36 -10.11
C ASP A 133 3.91 -7.35 -8.58
N PHE A 134 4.58 -6.35 -8.01
CA PHE A 134 4.59 -6.04 -6.60
C PHE A 134 3.85 -4.72 -6.39
N ILE A 135 2.87 -4.71 -5.49
CA ILE A 135 2.17 -3.50 -5.09
C ILE A 135 2.37 -3.33 -3.59
N VAL A 136 2.92 -2.20 -3.19
CA VAL A 136 3.16 -1.86 -1.79
C VAL A 136 2.47 -0.56 -1.45
N TYR A 137 1.60 -0.60 -0.47
CA TYR A 137 1.06 0.57 0.22
C TYR A 137 1.81 0.73 1.53
N GLY A 138 2.23 1.94 1.85
CA GLY A 138 2.97 2.24 3.05
C GLY A 138 2.45 3.49 3.75
N ASN A 139 2.34 3.42 5.05
CA ASN A 139 1.82 4.48 5.91
C ASN A 139 2.86 4.92 6.93
N ALA A 140 3.14 6.21 6.97
CA ALA A 140 3.90 6.86 8.03
C ALA A 140 2.92 7.37 9.10
N VAL A 141 3.07 6.88 10.33
CA VAL A 141 2.16 7.13 11.45
C VAL A 141 2.80 8.09 12.44
N ASN A 142 2.04 9.06 12.92
CA ASN A 142 2.49 10.10 13.87
C ASN A 142 2.38 9.69 15.36
N GLY A 143 1.87 8.48 15.65
CA GLY A 143 1.80 7.92 17.00
C GLY A 143 0.67 8.46 17.89
N ASN A 144 -0.25 9.29 17.37
CA ASN A 144 -1.33 9.88 18.17
C ASN A 144 -2.51 8.90 18.46
N GLY A 145 -2.44 7.65 17.96
CA GLY A 145 -3.48 6.63 18.12
C GLY A 145 -4.72 6.83 17.24
N ALA A 146 -4.74 7.86 16.41
CA ALA A 146 -5.80 8.14 15.44
C ALA A 146 -5.24 8.06 14.02
N SER A 147 -6.10 7.99 13.01
CA SER A 147 -5.70 8.04 11.60
C SER A 147 -5.41 9.46 11.09
N THR A 148 -5.68 10.48 11.91
CA THR A 148 -5.50 11.88 11.54
C THR A 148 -4.05 12.34 11.66
N GLY A 149 -3.55 13.00 10.61
CA GLY A 149 -2.18 13.48 10.55
C GLY A 149 -1.16 12.42 10.16
N ASP A 150 -1.60 11.22 9.80
CA ASP A 150 -0.79 10.20 9.16
C ASP A 150 -0.68 10.46 7.65
N GLU A 151 0.34 9.91 7.01
CA GLU A 151 0.57 10.05 5.58
C GLU A 151 0.88 8.70 4.96
N TRP A 152 0.35 8.45 3.77
CA TRP A 152 0.59 7.22 3.05
C TRP A 152 0.94 7.46 1.58
N ASN A 153 1.58 6.46 0.97
CA ASN A 153 1.84 6.42 -0.46
C ASN A 153 1.80 4.95 -0.94
N SER A 154 2.00 4.75 -2.23
CA SER A 154 2.11 3.43 -2.83
C SER A 154 3.21 3.41 -3.88
N VAL A 155 3.78 2.23 -4.10
CA VAL A 155 4.66 1.94 -5.23
C VAL A 155 4.19 0.64 -5.87
N ALA A 156 4.19 0.62 -7.20
CA ALA A 156 4.02 -0.58 -7.99
C ALA A 156 5.30 -0.79 -8.80
N LEU A 157 5.79 -2.03 -8.83
CA LEU A 157 6.94 -2.41 -9.63
C LEU A 157 6.67 -3.74 -10.31
N ARG A 158 7.17 -3.87 -11.52
CA ARG A 158 7.09 -5.09 -12.32
C ARG A 158 8.47 -5.71 -12.41
N LEU A 159 8.59 -6.94 -11.92
CA LEU A 159 9.81 -7.72 -11.97
C LEU A 159 9.67 -8.76 -13.09
N PRO A 160 10.39 -8.62 -14.22
CA PRO A 160 10.35 -9.59 -15.31
C PRO A 160 11.16 -10.84 -14.96
N GLY A 161 10.76 -11.97 -15.52
CA GLY A 161 11.62 -13.15 -15.61
C GLY A 161 12.76 -12.93 -16.62
N ILE A 162 13.86 -13.64 -16.47
CA ILE A 162 15.05 -13.46 -17.30
C ILE A 162 14.80 -13.80 -18.79
N LEU A 163 13.76 -14.57 -19.10
CA LEU A 163 13.34 -14.92 -20.46
C LEU A 163 12.08 -14.15 -20.91
N TYR A 164 11.65 -13.15 -20.13
CA TYR A 164 10.53 -12.32 -20.52
C TYR A 164 10.93 -11.41 -21.69
N ASP A 165 10.22 -11.50 -22.81
CA ASP A 165 10.47 -10.74 -24.04
C ASP A 165 9.37 -9.67 -24.32
N GLY A 166 8.43 -9.51 -23.39
CA GLY A 166 7.35 -8.54 -23.50
C GLY A 166 7.80 -7.12 -23.17
N ASP A 167 6.91 -6.18 -23.42
CA ASP A 167 7.15 -4.77 -23.14
C ASP A 167 6.96 -4.49 -21.64
N LEU A 168 7.98 -3.92 -21.00
CA LEU A 168 7.93 -3.50 -19.59
C LEU A 168 7.31 -2.12 -19.42
N LEU A 169 6.47 -1.67 -20.35
CA LEU A 169 5.80 -0.38 -20.19
C LEU A 169 5.22 -0.30 -18.78
N GLN A 170 5.91 0.45 -17.94
CA GLN A 170 5.31 0.94 -16.71
C GLN A 170 4.05 1.67 -17.14
N THR A 171 2.93 1.36 -16.52
CA THR A 171 1.74 2.18 -16.69
C THR A 171 2.16 3.60 -16.34
N GLU A 172 2.51 4.39 -17.38
CA GLU A 172 2.62 5.83 -17.22
C GLU A 172 1.34 6.27 -16.53
N ASP A 173 1.46 7.15 -15.55
CA ASP A 173 0.31 7.84 -14.98
C ASP A 173 -0.53 8.31 -16.16
N ARG A 174 -1.72 7.72 -16.32
CA ARG A 174 -2.59 8.01 -17.45
C ARG A 174 -2.95 9.49 -17.37
N GLU A 175 -2.19 10.32 -18.05
CA GLU A 175 -2.57 11.72 -18.25
C GLU A 175 -3.93 11.71 -18.96
N PHE A 176 -4.92 12.30 -18.31
CA PHE A 176 -6.23 12.44 -18.92
C PHE A 176 -6.08 13.25 -20.20
N SER A 177 -6.47 12.63 -21.30
CA SER A 177 -6.46 13.32 -22.60
C SER A 177 -7.52 14.43 -22.63
N PRO A 178 -7.39 15.43 -23.48
CA PRO A 178 -8.44 16.42 -23.68
C PRO A 178 -9.82 15.80 -23.98
N LEU A 179 -9.84 14.60 -24.55
CA LEU A 179 -11.07 13.84 -24.84
C LEU A 179 -11.72 13.33 -23.54
N ASP A 180 -10.92 12.87 -22.56
CA ASP A 180 -11.42 12.39 -21.28
C ASP A 180 -12.09 13.52 -20.49
N TYR A 181 -11.53 14.73 -20.54
CA TYR A 181 -12.15 15.94 -19.97
C TYR A 181 -13.46 16.31 -20.69
N THR A 182 -13.49 16.16 -22.00
CA THR A 182 -14.71 16.49 -22.80
C THR A 182 -15.84 15.53 -22.46
N VAL A 183 -15.54 14.23 -22.34
CA VAL A 183 -16.53 13.20 -21.93
C VAL A 183 -17.03 13.47 -20.51
N GLY A 184 -16.14 13.83 -19.57
CA GLY A 184 -16.51 14.18 -18.21
C GLY A 184 -17.46 15.39 -18.14
N ILE A 185 -17.18 16.45 -18.89
CA ILE A 185 -18.00 17.67 -18.97
C ILE A 185 -19.38 17.37 -19.59
N VAL A 186 -19.43 16.60 -20.67
CA VAL A 186 -20.70 16.21 -21.32
C VAL A 186 -21.54 15.36 -20.38
N ALA A 187 -20.93 14.40 -19.64
CA ALA A 187 -21.64 13.59 -18.66
C ALA A 187 -22.22 14.46 -17.52
N LEU A 188 -21.47 15.44 -17.04
CA LEU A 188 -21.93 16.36 -15.99
C LEU A 188 -23.10 17.23 -16.44
N LEU A 189 -23.06 17.75 -17.70
CA LEU A 189 -24.13 18.56 -18.28
C LEU A 189 -25.40 17.75 -18.61
N SER A 190 -25.29 16.43 -18.75
CA SER A 190 -26.45 15.56 -18.99
C SER A 190 -27.21 15.18 -17.71
N LEU A 191 -26.66 15.50 -16.54
CA LEU A 191 -27.26 15.24 -15.23
C LEU A 191 -27.96 16.47 -14.62
N THR A 192 -27.92 17.62 -15.27
CA THR A 192 -28.62 18.86 -14.91
C THR A 192 -29.84 19.08 -15.75
#